data_48bbcf6c3647b2b83aa836b2cb1989a1
#
_entry.id   48bbcf6c3647b2b83aa836b2cb1989a1
#
_cell.length_a   1.000
_cell.length_b   1.000
_cell.length_c   1.000
_cell.angle_alpha   90.00
_cell.angle_beta   90.00
_cell.angle_gamma   90.00
#
_symmetry.space_group_name_H-M   'P 1'
#
loop_
_entity.id
_entity.type
_entity.pdbx_description
1 polymer ?
#
loop_
_entity_poly.entity_id
_entity_poly.type
_entity_poly.pdbx_seq_one_letter_code
_entity_poly.pdbx_strand_id
1 'polypeptide(L)'
;EVLAGSTPIETDIINLLKKRLHAKTIYTRQTYSDFDIDSLGLVDLAVYFEENLGVMTDVEKMKTIQTMDALVLYLAGLERSGTNRLTDRLFRSEIIEKPLLFFNPILYFWLGVVELLCRFAWKVEVRNPENLDIKNNIMIANHTSYLDLPFIIRAMKIRDIKNSYAIGKKEVDIIKYVFPGMPVIWIDYAKNTNEVFKRSSDLLRQGKSIMIFPEGKRTDTGKTQEFKHGASYLAKNIDREIIPITINGAYDIWPPHKTFPEIFTKKRGLITIGKKIKPSDFKTVEALTAAVQREIEKELKPELNRFATETQRRKEGE
;
A
#
# COMPACT_ATOMS: atom_id res chain seq x y z
N GLU A 1 7.72 17.42 -27.10
CA GLU A 1 7.98 16.44 -28.17
C GLU A 1 7.54 15.06 -27.70
N VAL A 2 7.00 14.24 -28.60
CA VAL A 2 6.59 12.86 -28.26
C VAL A 2 7.84 12.01 -28.06
N LEU A 3 7.88 11.22 -27.00
CA LEU A 3 8.98 10.32 -26.70
C LEU A 3 9.01 9.18 -27.74
N ALA A 4 10.09 9.09 -28.50
CA ALA A 4 10.33 8.07 -29.53
C ALA A 4 11.69 7.43 -29.27
N GLY A 5 11.78 6.10 -29.45
CA GLY A 5 13.05 5.37 -29.30
C GLY A 5 13.91 5.51 -30.54
N SER A 6 15.18 5.79 -30.35
CA SER A 6 16.20 5.80 -31.39
C SER A 6 16.76 4.41 -31.69
N THR A 7 16.59 3.50 -30.75
CA THR A 7 17.03 2.10 -30.83
C THR A 7 15.85 1.13 -30.56
N PRO A 8 15.93 -0.14 -31.00
CA PRO A 8 14.93 -1.15 -30.67
C PRO A 8 14.70 -1.30 -29.17
N ILE A 9 15.76 -1.26 -28.36
CA ILE A 9 15.70 -1.36 -26.89
C ILE A 9 14.92 -0.18 -26.29
N GLU A 10 15.19 1.04 -26.70
CA GLU A 10 14.45 2.22 -26.26
C GLU A 10 12.98 2.16 -26.64
N THR A 11 12.68 1.65 -27.84
CA THR A 11 11.30 1.44 -28.30
C THR A 11 10.56 0.43 -27.42
N ASP A 12 11.21 -0.67 -27.04
CA ASP A 12 10.64 -1.66 -26.14
C ASP A 12 10.38 -1.07 -24.73
N ILE A 13 11.34 -0.30 -24.21
CA ILE A 13 11.21 0.39 -22.91
C ILE A 13 10.03 1.37 -22.95
N ILE A 14 9.90 2.16 -24.01
CA ILE A 14 8.80 3.12 -24.17
C ILE A 14 7.45 2.39 -24.25
N ASN A 15 7.37 1.27 -24.94
CA ASN A 15 6.16 0.46 -25.00
C ASN A 15 5.78 -0.12 -23.63
N LEU A 16 6.76 -0.58 -22.87
CA LEU A 16 6.56 -1.06 -21.49
C LEU A 16 6.11 0.09 -20.58
N LEU A 17 6.71 1.28 -20.69
CA LEU A 17 6.27 2.48 -19.97
C LEU A 17 4.82 2.84 -20.30
N LYS A 18 4.46 2.92 -21.59
CA LYS A 18 3.08 3.20 -22.01
C LYS A 18 2.10 2.20 -21.42
N LYS A 19 2.43 0.92 -21.46
CA LYS A 19 1.62 -0.13 -20.90
C LYS A 19 1.48 0.01 -19.38
N ARG A 20 2.59 0.25 -18.66
CA ARG A 20 2.60 0.37 -17.19
C ARG A 20 1.92 1.63 -16.68
N LEU A 21 2.05 2.74 -17.39
CA LEU A 21 1.48 4.04 -17.04
C LEU A 21 0.08 4.26 -17.66
N HIS A 22 -0.49 3.27 -18.33
CA HIS A 22 -1.77 3.35 -19.05
C HIS A 22 -1.84 4.57 -19.99
N ALA A 23 -0.70 5.00 -20.54
CA ALA A 23 -0.57 6.19 -21.36
C ALA A 23 -0.54 5.83 -22.85
N LYS A 24 -1.40 6.46 -23.67
CA LYS A 24 -1.33 6.33 -25.14
C LYS A 24 -0.08 6.96 -25.71
N THR A 25 0.35 8.08 -25.13
CA THR A 25 1.51 8.87 -25.54
C THR A 25 2.28 9.34 -24.32
N ILE A 26 3.59 9.31 -24.38
CA ILE A 26 4.50 9.88 -23.37
C ILE A 26 5.32 10.96 -24.05
N TYR A 27 5.53 12.09 -23.37
CA TYR A 27 6.35 13.20 -23.89
C TYR A 27 7.71 13.23 -23.18
N THR A 28 8.73 13.69 -23.89
CA THR A 28 10.13 13.65 -23.43
C THR A 28 10.35 14.32 -22.09
N ARG A 29 9.72 15.48 -21.88
CA ARG A 29 9.88 16.29 -20.65
C ARG A 29 8.89 15.96 -19.53
N GLN A 30 8.02 14.96 -19.70
CA GLN A 30 7.17 14.52 -18.60
C GLN A 30 8.00 13.97 -17.46
N THR A 31 7.51 14.18 -16.25
CA THR A 31 8.13 13.78 -14.99
C THR A 31 7.34 12.67 -14.30
N TYR A 32 7.86 12.12 -13.24
CA TYR A 32 7.12 11.12 -12.44
C TYR A 32 5.81 11.66 -11.88
N SER A 33 5.77 12.95 -11.52
CA SER A 33 4.55 13.60 -10.99
C SER A 33 3.44 13.71 -12.01
N ASP A 34 3.73 13.79 -13.30
CA ASP A 34 2.73 13.81 -14.37
C ASP A 34 1.95 12.50 -14.49
N PHE A 35 2.46 11.45 -13.85
CA PHE A 35 1.86 10.11 -13.80
C PHE A 35 1.53 9.65 -12.36
N ASP A 36 1.46 10.57 -11.41
CA ASP A 36 1.22 10.27 -9.99
C ASP A 36 2.19 9.20 -9.40
N ILE A 37 3.41 9.11 -9.96
CA ILE A 37 4.43 8.17 -9.49
C ILE A 37 5.15 8.76 -8.29
N ASP A 38 4.83 8.25 -7.10
CA ASP A 38 5.56 8.52 -5.88
C ASP A 38 6.75 7.55 -5.70
N SER A 39 7.45 7.63 -4.58
CA SER A 39 8.61 6.76 -4.32
C SER A 39 8.25 5.27 -4.27
N LEU A 40 7.02 4.91 -3.89
CA LEU A 40 6.56 3.52 -3.94
C LEU A 40 6.26 3.11 -5.39
N GLY A 41 5.71 4.02 -6.18
CA GLY A 41 5.54 3.86 -7.63
C GLY A 41 6.86 3.67 -8.38
N LEU A 42 7.95 4.31 -7.91
CA LEU A 42 9.29 4.08 -8.49
C LEU A 42 9.83 2.68 -8.20
N VAL A 43 9.61 2.14 -6.99
CA VAL A 43 9.96 0.74 -6.71
C VAL A 43 9.15 -0.20 -7.58
N ASP A 44 7.87 0.11 -7.75
CA ASP A 44 6.97 -0.65 -8.60
C ASP A 44 7.43 -0.66 -10.07
N LEU A 45 7.85 0.51 -10.60
CA LEU A 45 8.47 0.61 -11.92
C LEU A 45 9.78 -0.17 -12.01
N ALA A 46 10.63 -0.08 -11.00
CA ALA A 46 11.89 -0.81 -10.95
C ALA A 46 11.68 -2.32 -11.04
N VAL A 47 10.75 -2.85 -10.23
CA VAL A 47 10.34 -4.27 -10.26
C VAL A 47 9.78 -4.64 -11.63
N TYR A 48 8.90 -3.81 -12.18
CA TYR A 48 8.31 -4.05 -13.49
C TYR A 48 9.36 -4.15 -14.60
N PHE A 49 10.36 -3.27 -14.58
CA PHE A 49 11.47 -3.34 -15.56
C PHE A 49 12.40 -4.52 -15.33
N GLU A 50 12.68 -4.90 -14.08
CA GLU A 50 13.45 -6.12 -13.82
C GLU A 50 12.75 -7.36 -14.36
N GLU A 51 11.44 -7.49 -14.12
CA GLU A 51 10.67 -8.65 -14.57
C GLU A 51 10.52 -8.72 -16.11
N ASN A 52 10.37 -7.58 -16.79
CA ASN A 52 10.08 -7.53 -18.23
C ASN A 52 11.32 -7.37 -19.12
N LEU A 53 12.38 -6.71 -18.62
CA LEU A 53 13.61 -6.46 -19.38
C LEU A 53 14.79 -7.29 -18.91
N GLY A 54 14.72 -7.87 -17.68
CA GLY A 54 15.84 -8.55 -17.06
C GLY A 54 17.01 -7.61 -16.73
N VAL A 55 16.74 -6.30 -16.56
CA VAL A 55 17.72 -5.28 -16.21
C VAL A 55 17.76 -5.06 -14.72
N MET A 56 18.89 -4.62 -14.21
CA MET A 56 19.11 -4.33 -12.82
C MET A 56 18.94 -2.84 -12.54
N THR A 57 17.80 -2.46 -11.96
CA THR A 57 17.50 -1.06 -11.67
C THR A 57 18.04 -0.61 -10.31
N ASP A 58 18.37 0.67 -10.18
CA ASP A 58 18.69 1.31 -8.91
C ASP A 58 17.64 2.39 -8.61
N VAL A 59 16.76 2.11 -7.65
CA VAL A 59 15.66 3.00 -7.27
C VAL A 59 16.17 4.37 -6.82
N GLU A 60 17.30 4.43 -6.09
CA GLU A 60 17.87 5.71 -5.66
C GLU A 60 18.38 6.53 -6.85
N LYS A 61 18.96 5.87 -7.86
CA LYS A 61 19.35 6.52 -9.09
C LYS A 61 18.13 6.95 -9.92
N MET A 62 17.09 6.11 -9.98
CA MET A 62 15.83 6.48 -10.64
C MET A 62 15.20 7.74 -10.03
N LYS A 63 15.26 7.94 -8.71
CA LYS A 63 14.79 9.17 -8.06
C LYS A 63 15.50 10.44 -8.52
N THR A 64 16.75 10.34 -8.93
CA THR A 64 17.50 11.51 -9.42
C THR A 64 17.16 11.88 -10.87
N ILE A 65 16.52 10.98 -11.59
CA ILE A 65 16.08 11.17 -12.96
C ILE A 65 14.80 12.01 -12.95
N GLN A 66 14.79 13.12 -13.69
CA GLN A 66 13.69 14.07 -13.63
C GLN A 66 12.70 13.90 -14.77
N THR A 67 13.10 13.30 -15.90
CA THR A 67 12.30 13.26 -17.14
C THR A 67 12.20 11.84 -17.72
N MET A 68 11.15 11.59 -18.51
CA MET A 68 10.90 10.26 -19.08
C MET A 68 11.93 9.85 -20.13
N ASP A 69 12.45 10.79 -20.90
CA ASP A 69 13.55 10.52 -21.84
C ASP A 69 14.83 10.10 -21.12
N ALA A 70 15.19 10.78 -20.03
CA ALA A 70 16.35 10.42 -19.22
C ALA A 70 16.15 9.04 -18.56
N LEU A 71 14.92 8.68 -18.18
CA LEU A 71 14.61 7.35 -17.67
C LEU A 71 14.81 6.26 -18.73
N VAL A 72 14.34 6.50 -19.95
CA VAL A 72 14.53 5.55 -21.08
C VAL A 72 16.00 5.34 -21.36
N LEU A 73 16.79 6.42 -21.43
CA LEU A 73 18.25 6.34 -21.65
C LEU A 73 18.95 5.59 -20.51
N TYR A 74 18.57 5.85 -19.27
CA TYR A 74 19.10 5.12 -18.12
C TYR A 74 18.83 3.62 -18.22
N LEU A 75 17.59 3.23 -18.49
CA LEU A 75 17.19 1.83 -18.60
C LEU A 75 17.84 1.12 -19.79
N ALA A 76 17.98 1.81 -20.93
CA ALA A 76 18.64 1.30 -22.13
C ALA A 76 20.15 1.04 -21.93
N GLY A 77 20.78 1.82 -21.04
CA GLY A 77 22.19 1.65 -20.67
C GLY A 77 22.47 0.59 -19.62
N LEU A 78 21.44 -0.08 -19.07
CA LEU A 78 21.63 -1.13 -18.07
C LEU A 78 21.98 -2.48 -18.71
N GLU A 79 22.95 -3.18 -18.11
CA GLU A 79 23.26 -4.55 -18.51
C GLU A 79 22.12 -5.50 -18.12
N ARG A 80 21.76 -6.41 -19.02
CA ARG A 80 20.80 -7.48 -18.72
C ARG A 80 21.46 -8.49 -17.80
N SER A 81 20.99 -8.59 -16.58
CA SER A 81 21.52 -9.48 -15.55
C SER A 81 20.51 -10.57 -15.23
N GLY A 82 20.91 -11.82 -15.38
CA GLY A 82 20.09 -12.99 -15.02
C GLY A 82 19.97 -13.25 -13.51
N THR A 83 20.50 -12.39 -12.64
CA THR A 83 20.49 -12.58 -11.18
C THR A 83 19.70 -11.45 -10.50
N ASN A 84 18.77 -11.84 -9.63
CA ASN A 84 17.86 -10.96 -8.90
C ASN A 84 18.60 -10.17 -7.79
N ARG A 85 19.42 -9.17 -8.17
CA ARG A 85 20.25 -8.38 -7.24
C ARG A 85 19.50 -7.24 -6.54
N LEU A 86 18.37 -6.75 -7.10
CA LEU A 86 17.54 -5.78 -6.40
C LEU A 86 16.98 -6.41 -5.12
N THR A 87 16.53 -7.65 -5.20
CA THR A 87 16.11 -8.44 -4.05
C THR A 87 17.17 -8.47 -2.96
N ASP A 88 18.43 -8.78 -3.31
CA ASP A 88 19.52 -8.83 -2.36
C ASP A 88 19.77 -7.45 -1.71
N ARG A 89 19.73 -6.37 -2.49
CA ARG A 89 19.93 -5.00 -1.99
C ARG A 89 18.77 -4.50 -1.15
N LEU A 90 17.52 -4.80 -1.53
CA LEU A 90 16.32 -4.35 -0.81
C LEU A 90 16.06 -5.15 0.48
N PHE A 91 16.47 -6.44 0.53
CA PHE A 91 16.07 -7.32 1.61
C PHE A 91 17.21 -7.76 2.54
N ARG A 92 18.47 -7.45 2.22
CA ARG A 92 19.60 -7.65 3.15
C ARG A 92 19.79 -6.40 3.99
N SER A 93 19.42 -6.47 5.25
CA SER A 93 19.65 -5.40 6.23
C SER A 93 19.91 -6.02 7.60
N GLU A 94 20.78 -5.35 8.36
CA GLU A 94 21.05 -5.63 9.79
C GLU A 94 20.33 -4.62 10.69
N ILE A 95 19.25 -3.99 10.22
CA ILE A 95 18.50 -3.03 11.01
C ILE A 95 17.74 -3.77 12.12
N ILE A 96 18.30 -3.71 13.32
CA ILE A 96 17.64 -4.24 14.53
C ILE A 96 16.63 -3.18 14.98
N GLU A 97 15.36 -3.44 14.78
CA GLU A 97 14.30 -2.63 15.38
C GLU A 97 14.34 -2.80 16.90
N LYS A 98 14.52 -1.68 17.61
CA LYS A 98 14.41 -1.72 19.08
C LYS A 98 12.98 -2.10 19.46
N PRO A 99 12.79 -3.06 20.39
CA PRO A 99 11.45 -3.41 20.83
C PRO A 99 10.76 -2.15 21.39
N LEU A 100 9.59 -1.82 20.85
CA LEU A 100 8.77 -0.74 21.40
C LEU A 100 8.42 -1.09 22.86
N LEU A 101 8.80 -0.21 23.77
CA LEU A 101 8.43 -0.30 25.18
C LEU A 101 6.92 -0.06 25.31
N PHE A 102 6.18 -1.15 25.48
CA PHE A 102 4.73 -1.24 25.33
C PHE A 102 3.93 -0.79 26.56
N PHE A 103 4.52 -0.13 27.53
CA PHE A 103 3.78 0.45 28.64
C PHE A 103 3.44 1.92 28.35
N ASN A 104 2.47 2.12 27.43
CA ASN A 104 1.93 3.45 27.16
C ASN A 104 0.44 3.50 27.53
N PRO A 105 0.07 3.96 28.74
CA PRO A 105 -1.31 4.02 29.19
C PRO A 105 -2.20 4.90 28.29
N ILE A 106 -1.62 5.92 27.64
CA ILE A 106 -2.32 6.79 26.71
C ILE A 106 -2.74 5.99 25.47
N LEU A 107 -1.86 5.13 24.93
CA LEU A 107 -2.20 4.26 23.81
C LEU A 107 -3.36 3.32 24.18
N TYR A 108 -3.31 2.67 25.35
CA TYR A 108 -4.39 1.77 25.79
C TYR A 108 -5.70 2.50 26.02
N PHE A 109 -5.66 3.71 26.55
CA PHE A 109 -6.84 4.56 26.68
C PHE A 109 -7.46 4.83 25.29
N TRP A 110 -6.67 5.25 24.31
CA TRP A 110 -7.16 5.52 22.96
C TRP A 110 -7.64 4.26 22.24
N LEU A 111 -6.97 3.12 22.39
CA LEU A 111 -7.45 1.84 21.87
C LEU A 111 -8.83 1.48 22.48
N GLY A 112 -9.03 1.74 23.76
CA GLY A 112 -10.34 1.57 24.44
C GLY A 112 -11.40 2.51 23.86
N VAL A 113 -11.08 3.77 23.63
CA VAL A 113 -11.99 4.74 23.01
C VAL A 113 -12.38 4.30 21.59
N VAL A 114 -11.40 3.89 20.79
CA VAL A 114 -11.64 3.38 19.42
C VAL A 114 -12.53 2.15 19.45
N GLU A 115 -12.25 1.19 20.31
CA GLU A 115 -13.09 -0.01 20.48
C GLU A 115 -14.53 0.36 20.83
N LEU A 116 -14.72 1.29 21.76
CA LEU A 116 -16.04 1.77 22.17
C LEU A 116 -16.80 2.42 21.00
N LEU A 117 -16.12 3.31 20.25
CA LEU A 117 -16.71 3.97 19.08
C LEU A 117 -17.03 2.96 17.96
N CYS A 118 -16.11 2.06 17.65
CA CYS A 118 -16.35 1.01 16.66
C CYS A 118 -17.52 0.12 17.03
N ARG A 119 -17.65 -0.22 18.31
CA ARG A 119 -18.70 -1.14 18.80
C ARG A 119 -20.07 -0.48 18.90
N PHE A 120 -20.16 0.72 19.45
CA PHE A 120 -21.43 1.34 19.81
C PHE A 120 -21.86 2.46 18.84
N ALA A 121 -20.94 3.32 18.40
CA ALA A 121 -21.29 4.41 17.51
C ALA A 121 -21.40 3.94 16.06
N TRP A 122 -20.39 3.23 15.55
CA TRP A 122 -20.30 2.81 14.14
C TRP A 122 -20.69 1.36 13.91
N LYS A 123 -20.97 0.60 14.98
CA LYS A 123 -21.42 -0.81 14.94
C LYS A 123 -20.62 -1.65 13.95
N VAL A 124 -19.29 -1.55 14.04
CA VAL A 124 -18.36 -2.23 13.11
C VAL A 124 -18.47 -3.74 13.31
N GLU A 125 -18.94 -4.42 12.27
CA GLU A 125 -18.99 -5.88 12.18
C GLU A 125 -17.64 -6.41 11.66
N VAL A 126 -17.20 -7.55 12.20
CA VAL A 126 -16.00 -8.26 11.72
C VAL A 126 -16.42 -9.63 11.23
N ARG A 127 -16.15 -9.93 9.95
CA ARG A 127 -16.42 -11.23 9.33
C ARG A 127 -15.15 -12.03 9.16
N ASN A 128 -15.25 -13.33 9.39
CA ASN A 128 -14.17 -14.32 9.30
C ASN A 128 -12.94 -13.94 10.15
N PRO A 129 -13.12 -13.53 11.43
CA PRO A 129 -11.99 -13.12 12.29
C PRO A 129 -10.97 -14.25 12.50
N GLU A 130 -11.35 -15.50 12.30
CA GLU A 130 -10.48 -16.68 12.34
C GLU A 130 -9.40 -16.68 11.26
N ASN A 131 -9.62 -15.98 10.14
CA ASN A 131 -8.62 -15.83 9.08
C ASN A 131 -7.50 -14.84 9.44
N LEU A 132 -7.69 -14.04 10.49
CA LEU A 132 -6.70 -13.07 10.94
C LEU A 132 -5.63 -13.73 11.81
N ASP A 133 -4.69 -14.38 11.15
CA ASP A 133 -3.50 -14.92 11.82
C ASP A 133 -2.34 -13.92 11.73
N ILE A 134 -2.11 -13.20 12.83
CA ILE A 134 -1.09 -12.16 12.92
C ILE A 134 0.24 -12.77 13.38
N LYS A 135 0.77 -13.65 12.56
CA LYS A 135 2.10 -14.21 12.77
C LYS A 135 2.83 -14.24 11.43
N ASN A 136 3.72 -13.25 11.24
CA ASN A 136 4.64 -13.29 10.11
C ASN A 136 3.94 -13.22 8.73
N ASN A 137 2.85 -12.47 8.65
CA ASN A 137 2.05 -12.30 7.44
C ASN A 137 1.99 -10.84 6.99
N ILE A 138 1.66 -10.62 5.74
CA ILE A 138 1.42 -9.29 5.18
C ILE A 138 -0.09 -9.10 5.07
N MET A 139 -0.61 -8.12 5.79
CA MET A 139 -2.01 -7.71 5.71
C MET A 139 -2.15 -6.62 4.65
N ILE A 140 -3.06 -6.78 3.72
CA ILE A 140 -3.32 -5.82 2.65
C ILE A 140 -4.79 -5.41 2.71
N ALA A 141 -5.06 -4.09 2.74
CA ALA A 141 -6.41 -3.55 2.82
C ALA A 141 -6.62 -2.40 1.83
N ASN A 142 -7.86 -2.16 1.41
CA ASN A 142 -8.25 -0.94 0.71
C ASN A 142 -8.16 0.28 1.62
N HIS A 143 -7.93 1.48 1.04
CA HIS A 143 -7.63 2.71 1.78
C HIS A 143 -8.57 3.86 1.41
N THR A 144 -9.62 4.05 2.20
CA THR A 144 -10.70 4.99 1.89
C THR A 144 -10.88 6.10 2.93
N SER A 145 -10.39 5.90 4.17
CA SER A 145 -10.74 6.74 5.32
C SER A 145 -9.62 6.85 6.34
N TYR A 146 -9.71 7.84 7.22
CA TYR A 146 -8.93 7.87 8.47
C TYR A 146 -9.34 6.74 9.45
N LEU A 147 -10.53 6.15 9.27
CA LEU A 147 -11.02 5.06 10.10
C LEU A 147 -10.54 3.67 9.67
N ASP A 148 -9.83 3.55 8.54
CA ASP A 148 -9.41 2.23 8.06
C ASP A 148 -8.53 1.50 9.08
N LEU A 149 -7.52 2.15 9.63
CA LEU A 149 -6.67 1.57 10.67
C LEU A 149 -7.44 1.30 11.98
N PRO A 150 -8.22 2.26 12.54
CA PRO A 150 -9.14 1.99 13.65
C PRO A 150 -10.04 0.77 13.46
N PHE A 151 -10.60 0.58 12.28
CA PHE A 151 -11.47 -0.55 11.98
C PHE A 151 -10.68 -1.87 11.98
N ILE A 152 -9.49 -1.89 11.39
CA ILE A 152 -8.62 -3.07 11.43
C ILE A 152 -8.21 -3.41 12.87
N ILE A 153 -7.89 -2.41 13.69
CA ILE A 153 -7.58 -2.59 15.12
C ILE A 153 -8.74 -3.27 15.84
N ARG A 154 -10.00 -2.93 15.50
CA ARG A 154 -11.20 -3.57 16.06
C ARG A 154 -11.24 -5.09 15.78
N ALA A 155 -10.66 -5.54 14.65
CA ALA A 155 -10.57 -6.97 14.33
C ALA A 155 -9.43 -7.68 15.06
N MET A 156 -8.47 -6.94 15.63
CA MET A 156 -7.27 -7.47 16.26
C MET A 156 -7.46 -7.68 17.77
N LYS A 157 -6.73 -8.63 18.33
CA LYS A 157 -6.53 -8.70 19.79
C LYS A 157 -5.43 -7.73 20.18
N ILE A 158 -5.50 -7.17 21.40
CA ILE A 158 -4.47 -6.22 21.90
C ILE A 158 -3.05 -6.77 21.80
N ARG A 159 -2.84 -8.07 22.06
CA ARG A 159 -1.53 -8.72 21.92
C ARG A 159 -1.02 -8.72 20.48
N ASP A 160 -1.92 -8.71 19.51
CA ASP A 160 -1.62 -8.83 18.09
C ASP A 160 -1.23 -7.46 17.51
N ILE A 161 -1.77 -6.37 18.06
CA ILE A 161 -1.39 -4.99 17.71
C ILE A 161 0.11 -4.76 17.94
N LYS A 162 0.67 -5.33 19.01
CA LYS A 162 2.11 -5.26 19.34
C LYS A 162 3.01 -5.92 18.29
N ASN A 163 2.47 -6.87 17.55
CA ASN A 163 3.21 -7.66 16.57
C ASN A 163 2.90 -7.24 15.14
N SER A 164 2.14 -6.16 14.95
CA SER A 164 1.71 -5.66 13.65
C SER A 164 2.19 -4.24 13.44
N TYR A 165 2.90 -4.00 12.35
CA TYR A 165 3.43 -2.69 12.00
C TYR A 165 2.70 -2.16 10.77
N ALA A 166 2.13 -0.96 10.87
CA ALA A 166 1.56 -0.27 9.72
C ALA A 166 2.65 0.52 8.99
N ILE A 167 2.50 0.69 7.69
CA ILE A 167 3.34 1.59 6.90
C ILE A 167 2.62 2.94 6.79
N GLY A 168 3.27 4.01 7.21
CA GLY A 168 2.69 5.36 7.23
C GLY A 168 3.62 6.43 6.68
N LYS A 169 3.06 7.48 6.07
CA LYS A 169 3.79 8.66 5.62
C LYS A 169 4.19 9.52 6.82
N LYS A 170 5.45 9.99 6.84
CA LYS A 170 5.98 10.83 7.93
C LYS A 170 5.25 12.16 8.06
N GLU A 171 4.68 12.66 6.96
CA GLU A 171 3.93 13.91 6.90
C GLU A 171 2.53 13.81 7.55
N VAL A 172 2.01 12.59 7.78
CA VAL A 172 0.72 12.38 8.44
C VAL A 172 0.93 12.26 9.95
N ASP A 173 1.36 13.34 10.59
CA ASP A 173 1.72 13.35 12.01
C ASP A 173 0.57 13.12 12.99
N ILE A 174 -0.68 13.26 12.56
CA ILE A 174 -1.85 13.12 13.44
C ILE A 174 -1.91 11.76 14.14
N ILE A 175 -1.45 10.70 13.46
CA ILE A 175 -1.42 9.34 14.05
C ILE A 175 -0.48 9.28 15.25
N LYS A 176 0.64 10.01 15.25
CA LYS A 176 1.58 10.06 16.36
C LYS A 176 0.97 10.68 17.61
N TYR A 177 0.09 11.70 17.42
CA TYR A 177 -0.58 12.38 18.52
C TYR A 177 -1.80 11.63 19.02
N VAL A 178 -2.58 11.05 18.10
CA VAL A 178 -3.81 10.31 18.43
C VAL A 178 -3.50 8.91 18.96
N PHE A 179 -2.49 8.23 18.40
CA PHE A 179 -2.09 6.87 18.80
C PHE A 179 -0.58 6.82 19.13
N PRO A 180 -0.15 7.50 20.21
CA PRO A 180 1.26 7.51 20.59
C PRO A 180 1.70 6.10 20.96
N GLY A 181 2.78 5.63 20.32
CA GLY A 181 3.32 4.28 20.54
C GLY A 181 2.74 3.18 19.63
N MET A 182 1.86 3.52 18.67
CA MET A 182 1.46 2.57 17.63
C MET A 182 2.68 2.11 16.83
N PRO A 183 2.81 0.80 16.54
CA PRO A 183 3.86 0.29 15.68
C PRO A 183 3.65 0.78 14.23
N VAL A 184 4.35 1.82 13.82
CA VAL A 184 4.30 2.37 12.46
C VAL A 184 5.72 2.50 11.92
N ILE A 185 5.94 1.96 10.72
CA ILE A 185 7.14 2.24 9.92
C ILE A 185 6.87 3.56 9.20
N TRP A 186 7.49 4.62 9.68
CA TRP A 186 7.35 5.94 9.09
C TRP A 186 8.23 6.07 7.86
N ILE A 187 7.60 6.33 6.71
CA ILE A 187 8.28 6.57 5.45
C ILE A 187 8.46 8.06 5.22
N ASP A 188 9.70 8.43 4.96
CA ASP A 188 10.04 9.68 4.30
C ASP A 188 10.23 9.37 2.80
N TYR A 189 9.19 9.60 2.00
CA TYR A 189 9.22 9.27 0.58
C TYR A 189 10.30 10.02 -0.20
N ALA A 190 10.77 11.17 0.32
CA ALA A 190 11.83 11.94 -0.30
C ALA A 190 13.21 11.31 -0.10
N LYS A 191 13.39 10.46 0.93
CA LYS A 191 14.72 10.05 1.37
C LYS A 191 15.05 8.56 1.23
N ASN A 192 14.12 7.61 1.50
CA ASN A 192 14.52 6.21 1.62
C ASN A 192 13.40 5.18 1.40
N THR A 193 13.03 4.91 0.16
CA THR A 193 12.08 3.82 -0.14
C THR A 193 12.68 2.45 0.14
N ASN A 194 13.97 2.26 -0.13
CA ASN A 194 14.68 1.00 0.12
C ASN A 194 14.68 0.63 1.62
N GLU A 195 14.74 1.63 2.50
CA GLU A 195 14.69 1.42 3.95
C GLU A 195 13.38 0.77 4.41
N VAL A 196 12.26 1.13 3.78
CA VAL A 196 10.95 0.55 4.12
C VAL A 196 10.92 -0.94 3.82
N PHE A 197 11.40 -1.35 2.65
CA PHE A 197 11.48 -2.76 2.29
C PHE A 197 12.41 -3.54 3.22
N LYS A 198 13.57 -2.97 3.56
CA LYS A 198 14.52 -3.56 4.51
C LYS A 198 13.88 -3.73 5.88
N ARG A 199 13.32 -2.66 6.45
CA ARG A 199 12.68 -2.70 7.77
C ARG A 199 11.48 -3.65 7.81
N SER A 200 10.64 -3.64 6.76
CA SER A 200 9.52 -4.56 6.64
C SER A 200 9.99 -6.02 6.59
N SER A 201 11.05 -6.31 5.82
CA SER A 201 11.63 -7.65 5.73
C SER A 201 12.20 -8.13 7.07
N ASP A 202 12.92 -7.26 7.77
CA ASP A 202 13.52 -7.60 9.07
C ASP A 202 12.43 -7.88 10.11
N LEU A 203 11.37 -7.08 10.15
CA LEU A 203 10.24 -7.30 11.04
C LEU A 203 9.52 -8.61 10.72
N LEU A 204 9.28 -8.91 9.44
CA LEU A 204 8.68 -10.17 9.02
C LEU A 204 9.56 -11.38 9.37
N ARG A 205 10.90 -11.28 9.24
CA ARG A 205 11.83 -12.32 9.70
C ARG A 205 11.83 -12.51 11.21
N GLN A 206 11.55 -11.45 11.97
CA GLN A 206 11.37 -11.50 13.43
C GLN A 206 9.99 -12.03 13.87
N GLY A 207 9.15 -12.50 12.93
CA GLY A 207 7.82 -13.03 13.23
C GLY A 207 6.76 -11.95 13.44
N LYS A 208 7.04 -10.69 13.08
CA LYS A 208 6.07 -9.59 13.09
C LYS A 208 5.25 -9.60 11.79
N SER A 209 4.13 -8.92 11.78
CA SER A 209 3.30 -8.72 10.59
C SER A 209 3.32 -7.28 10.13
N ILE A 210 3.14 -7.09 8.83
CA ILE A 210 3.11 -5.76 8.21
C ILE A 210 1.72 -5.49 7.65
N MET A 211 1.17 -4.30 7.91
CA MET A 211 -0.06 -3.78 7.31
C MET A 211 0.28 -2.80 6.21
N ILE A 212 -0.25 -3.03 5.02
CA ILE A 212 0.00 -2.19 3.85
C ILE A 212 -1.33 -1.81 3.20
N PHE A 213 -1.46 -0.52 2.86
CA PHE A 213 -2.48 -0.01 1.98
C PHE A 213 -1.85 0.19 0.59
N PRO A 214 -2.06 -0.73 -0.37
CA PRO A 214 -1.30 -0.75 -1.62
C PRO A 214 -1.68 0.38 -2.58
N GLU A 215 -2.78 1.07 -2.34
CA GLU A 215 -3.20 2.28 -3.07
C GLU A 215 -2.22 3.46 -2.86
N GLY A 216 -1.49 3.48 -1.74
CA GLY A 216 -0.51 4.51 -1.38
C GLY A 216 -1.09 5.83 -0.89
N LYS A 217 -2.35 6.12 -1.19
CA LYS A 217 -3.11 7.28 -0.69
C LYS A 217 -4.58 6.91 -0.47
N ARG A 218 -5.27 7.64 0.39
CA ARG A 218 -6.73 7.49 0.55
C ARG A 218 -7.44 8.00 -0.71
N THR A 219 -8.54 7.33 -1.05
CA THR A 219 -9.37 7.75 -2.17
C THR A 219 -10.24 8.96 -1.81
N ASP A 220 -10.40 9.89 -2.74
CA ASP A 220 -11.32 11.03 -2.58
C ASP A 220 -12.76 10.67 -2.98
N THR A 221 -12.96 9.54 -3.64
CA THR A 221 -14.25 9.10 -4.20
C THR A 221 -14.91 7.97 -3.43
N GLY A 222 -14.22 7.37 -2.45
CA GLY A 222 -14.67 6.16 -1.75
C GLY A 222 -14.53 4.87 -2.55
N LYS A 223 -14.04 4.93 -3.80
CA LYS A 223 -13.76 3.75 -4.62
C LYS A 223 -12.32 3.30 -4.41
N THR A 224 -12.09 2.00 -4.39
CA THR A 224 -10.75 1.42 -4.37
C THR A 224 -9.97 1.85 -5.61
N GLN A 225 -8.71 2.23 -5.41
CA GLN A 225 -7.79 2.57 -6.48
C GLN A 225 -6.99 1.34 -6.91
N GLU A 226 -6.24 1.46 -8.01
CA GLU A 226 -5.35 0.39 -8.47
C GLU A 226 -4.27 0.10 -7.41
N PHE A 227 -4.02 -1.19 -7.17
CA PHE A 227 -3.02 -1.63 -6.21
C PHE A 227 -1.62 -1.58 -6.80
N LYS A 228 -0.71 -0.94 -6.09
CA LYS A 228 0.72 -0.95 -6.40
C LYS A 228 1.33 -2.30 -6.04
N HIS A 229 2.31 -2.72 -6.81
CA HIS A 229 2.92 -4.05 -6.71
C HIS A 229 3.87 -4.23 -5.50
N GLY A 230 4.26 -3.14 -4.82
CA GLY A 230 5.26 -3.19 -3.75
C GLY A 230 4.94 -4.17 -2.62
N ALA A 231 3.67 -4.29 -2.21
CA ALA A 231 3.25 -5.23 -1.18
C ALA A 231 3.39 -6.71 -1.64
N SER A 232 2.97 -6.99 -2.86
CA SER A 232 3.09 -8.33 -3.48
C SER A 232 4.54 -8.69 -3.77
N TYR A 233 5.36 -7.72 -4.16
CA TYR A 233 6.79 -7.89 -4.33
C TYR A 233 7.47 -8.27 -3.02
N LEU A 234 7.16 -7.54 -1.93
CA LEU A 234 7.64 -7.88 -0.59
C LEU A 234 7.24 -9.31 -0.22
N ALA A 235 5.95 -9.67 -0.38
CA ALA A 235 5.41 -10.98 -0.07
C ALA A 235 6.13 -12.11 -0.81
N LYS A 236 6.34 -11.94 -2.11
CA LYS A 236 6.95 -12.94 -2.99
C LYS A 236 8.43 -13.15 -2.68
N ASN A 237 9.18 -12.06 -2.39
CA ASN A 237 10.62 -12.15 -2.14
C ASN A 237 10.99 -12.74 -0.78
N ILE A 238 10.13 -12.62 0.22
CA ILE A 238 10.36 -13.21 1.55
C ILE A 238 9.44 -14.38 1.86
N ASP A 239 8.70 -14.85 0.85
CA ASP A 239 7.77 -15.99 0.93
C ASP A 239 6.84 -15.87 2.16
N ARG A 240 6.03 -14.80 2.19
CA ARG A 240 5.06 -14.55 3.26
C ARG A 240 3.65 -14.47 2.70
N GLU A 241 2.74 -15.17 3.37
CA GLU A 241 1.33 -15.16 3.00
C GLU A 241 0.72 -13.77 3.13
N ILE A 242 -0.21 -13.46 2.25
CA ILE A 242 -0.98 -12.22 2.25
C ILE A 242 -2.36 -12.51 2.85
N ILE A 243 -2.78 -11.67 3.80
CA ILE A 243 -4.14 -11.66 4.34
C ILE A 243 -4.86 -10.46 3.72
N PRO A 244 -5.78 -10.66 2.76
CA PRO A 244 -6.59 -9.57 2.23
C PRO A 244 -7.66 -9.16 3.24
N ILE A 245 -7.83 -7.85 3.42
CA ILE A 245 -8.80 -7.25 4.35
C ILE A 245 -9.64 -6.25 3.58
N THR A 246 -10.95 -6.44 3.56
CA THR A 246 -11.87 -5.49 2.94
C THR A 246 -12.53 -4.63 3.99
N ILE A 247 -12.46 -3.31 3.81
CA ILE A 247 -13.04 -2.30 4.69
C ILE A 247 -14.19 -1.63 3.96
N ASN A 248 -15.38 -1.69 4.56
CA ASN A 248 -16.59 -1.05 4.05
C ASN A 248 -17.15 -0.05 5.08
N GLY A 249 -17.77 1.02 4.59
CA GLY A 249 -18.47 2.02 5.41
C GLY A 249 -17.56 3.04 6.09
N ALA A 250 -16.26 2.85 6.13
CA ALA A 250 -15.32 3.78 6.76
C ALA A 250 -15.32 5.15 6.05
N TYR A 251 -15.35 5.18 4.72
CA TYR A 251 -15.43 6.39 3.92
C TYR A 251 -16.68 7.22 4.24
N ASP A 252 -17.83 6.58 4.37
CA ASP A 252 -19.09 7.29 4.64
C ASP A 252 -19.09 7.98 6.01
N ILE A 253 -18.40 7.37 6.98
CA ILE A 253 -18.31 7.91 8.34
C ILE A 253 -17.27 9.03 8.42
N TRP A 254 -16.10 8.84 7.83
CA TRP A 254 -15.03 9.84 7.85
C TRP A 254 -14.23 9.87 6.55
N PRO A 255 -14.75 10.50 5.49
CA PRO A 255 -14.02 10.69 4.25
C PRO A 255 -12.84 11.66 4.42
N PRO A 256 -11.80 11.59 3.58
CA PRO A 256 -10.58 12.41 3.72
C PRO A 256 -10.79 13.93 3.73
N HIS A 257 -11.85 14.42 3.09
CA HIS A 257 -12.18 15.86 3.03
C HIS A 257 -12.89 16.41 4.28
N LYS A 258 -13.29 15.54 5.24
CA LYS A 258 -13.92 15.97 6.50
C LYS A 258 -12.90 16.05 7.62
N THR A 259 -12.99 17.07 8.46
CA THR A 259 -12.10 17.26 9.61
C THR A 259 -12.38 16.26 10.73
N PHE A 260 -13.65 15.88 10.94
CA PHE A 260 -14.06 14.99 12.03
C PHE A 260 -14.97 13.85 11.53
N PRO A 261 -14.96 12.70 12.20
CA PRO A 261 -15.88 11.61 11.90
C PRO A 261 -17.30 11.91 12.35
N GLU A 262 -18.28 11.31 11.68
CA GLU A 262 -19.66 11.33 12.13
C GLU A 262 -19.87 10.32 13.26
N ILE A 263 -19.92 10.80 14.50
CA ILE A 263 -20.09 9.92 15.69
C ILE A 263 -21.56 9.48 15.81
N PHE A 264 -22.49 10.44 15.72
CA PHE A 264 -23.93 10.17 15.80
C PHE A 264 -24.51 9.88 14.42
N THR A 265 -24.34 8.65 13.93
CA THR A 265 -24.73 8.27 12.58
C THR A 265 -25.44 6.91 12.56
N LYS A 266 -26.26 6.68 11.53
CA LYS A 266 -26.82 5.36 11.22
C LYS A 266 -25.87 4.51 10.35
N LYS A 267 -24.78 5.09 9.90
CA LYS A 267 -23.77 4.41 9.08
C LYS A 267 -23.05 3.34 9.91
N ARG A 268 -22.68 2.27 9.24
CA ARG A 268 -22.05 1.11 9.89
C ARG A 268 -20.75 0.76 9.17
N GLY A 269 -19.81 0.21 9.94
CA GLY A 269 -18.60 -0.37 9.39
C GLY A 269 -18.72 -1.89 9.22
N LEU A 270 -18.00 -2.41 8.23
CA LEU A 270 -17.85 -3.85 8.04
C LEU A 270 -16.43 -4.14 7.62
N ILE A 271 -15.79 -5.09 8.31
CA ILE A 271 -14.49 -5.64 7.95
C ILE A 271 -14.68 -7.09 7.57
N THR A 272 -14.17 -7.48 6.41
CA THR A 272 -14.11 -8.87 6.00
C THR A 272 -12.66 -9.32 5.90
N ILE A 273 -12.28 -10.36 6.65
CA ILE A 273 -10.96 -10.95 6.58
C ILE A 273 -11.00 -12.09 5.55
N GLY A 274 -10.28 -11.93 4.45
CA GLY A 274 -10.21 -12.93 3.39
C GLY A 274 -9.31 -14.10 3.77
N LYS A 275 -9.35 -15.14 2.94
CA LYS A 275 -8.44 -16.29 3.07
C LYS A 275 -7.02 -15.89 2.69
N LYS A 276 -6.04 -16.50 3.34
CA LYS A 276 -4.63 -16.28 3.04
C LYS A 276 -4.30 -16.65 1.60
N ILE A 277 -3.52 -15.80 0.94
CA ILE A 277 -3.02 -15.99 -0.41
C ILE A 277 -1.53 -16.30 -0.33
N LYS A 278 -1.11 -17.41 -0.93
CA LYS A 278 0.28 -17.82 -0.99
C LYS A 278 0.97 -17.19 -2.20
N PRO A 279 2.07 -16.47 -2.04
CA PRO A 279 2.78 -15.86 -3.16
C PRO A 279 3.33 -16.90 -4.17
N SER A 280 3.67 -18.11 -3.70
CA SER A 280 4.16 -19.20 -4.53
C SER A 280 3.15 -19.70 -5.57
N ASP A 281 1.84 -19.47 -5.35
CA ASP A 281 0.79 -19.89 -6.28
C ASP A 281 0.76 -19.02 -7.56
N PHE A 282 1.52 -17.92 -7.59
CA PHE A 282 1.54 -16.95 -8.69
C PHE A 282 2.92 -16.85 -9.33
N LYS A 283 2.98 -16.90 -10.66
CA LYS A 283 4.23 -16.79 -11.42
C LYS A 283 4.84 -15.40 -11.32
N THR A 284 4.02 -14.33 -11.39
CA THR A 284 4.47 -12.94 -11.42
C THR A 284 3.88 -12.13 -10.26
N VAL A 285 4.50 -11.00 -9.96
CA VAL A 285 4.04 -10.05 -8.92
C VAL A 285 2.71 -9.42 -9.33
N GLU A 286 2.54 -9.10 -10.61
CA GLU A 286 1.30 -8.54 -11.14
C GLU A 286 0.12 -9.49 -10.96
N ALA A 287 0.33 -10.78 -11.27
CA ALA A 287 -0.71 -11.79 -11.10
C ALA A 287 -1.13 -11.92 -9.62
N LEU A 288 -0.17 -11.88 -8.71
CA LEU A 288 -0.42 -11.88 -7.27
C LEU A 288 -1.18 -10.61 -6.84
N THR A 289 -0.73 -9.43 -7.27
CA THR A 289 -1.39 -8.16 -6.95
C THR A 289 -2.83 -8.13 -7.44
N ALA A 290 -3.06 -8.54 -8.68
CA ALA A 290 -4.40 -8.61 -9.27
C ALA A 290 -5.31 -9.62 -8.53
N ALA A 291 -4.75 -10.72 -8.02
CA ALA A 291 -5.52 -11.69 -7.23
C ALA A 291 -5.92 -11.12 -5.87
N VAL A 292 -5.00 -10.42 -5.18
CA VAL A 292 -5.28 -9.75 -3.90
C VAL A 292 -6.32 -8.66 -4.08
N GLN A 293 -6.19 -7.83 -5.12
CA GLN A 293 -7.16 -6.77 -5.42
C GLN A 293 -8.55 -7.33 -5.69
N ARG A 294 -8.66 -8.36 -6.55
CA ARG A 294 -9.95 -9.03 -6.83
C ARG A 294 -10.61 -9.62 -5.58
N GLU A 295 -9.81 -10.21 -4.67
CA GLU A 295 -10.37 -10.77 -3.44
C GLU A 295 -10.94 -9.68 -2.52
N ILE A 296 -10.28 -8.52 -2.44
CA ILE A 296 -10.76 -7.36 -1.68
C ILE A 296 -11.99 -6.77 -2.37
N GLU A 297 -11.97 -6.55 -3.69
CA GLU A 297 -13.08 -5.95 -4.44
C GLU A 297 -14.36 -6.81 -4.40
N LYS A 298 -14.22 -8.13 -4.40
CA LYS A 298 -15.34 -9.07 -4.29
C LYS A 298 -16.17 -8.87 -3.02
N GLU A 299 -15.53 -8.46 -1.92
CA GLU A 299 -16.15 -8.26 -0.62
C GLU A 299 -16.60 -6.80 -0.40
N LEU A 300 -16.39 -5.90 -1.37
CA LEU A 300 -16.90 -4.54 -1.29
C LEU A 300 -18.42 -4.52 -1.34
N LYS A 301 -19.02 -3.70 -0.49
CA LYS A 301 -20.48 -3.51 -0.36
C LYS A 301 -20.86 -2.09 -0.81
N PRO A 302 -21.20 -1.88 -2.09
CA PRO A 302 -21.55 -0.55 -2.59
C PRO A 302 -22.70 0.10 -1.83
N GLU A 303 -23.61 -0.70 -1.29
CA GLU A 303 -24.74 -0.23 -0.47
C GLU A 303 -24.31 0.37 0.89
N LEU A 304 -23.15 0.01 1.39
CA LEU A 304 -22.56 0.63 2.59
C LEU A 304 -21.75 1.88 2.25
N ASN A 305 -21.46 2.10 0.96
CA ASN A 305 -20.70 3.23 0.44
C ASN A 305 -21.58 4.15 -0.42
N ARG A 306 -22.89 4.25 -0.14
CA ARG A 306 -23.88 4.94 -0.98
C ARG A 306 -23.60 6.43 -1.22
N PHE A 307 -22.96 7.11 -0.29
CA PHE A 307 -22.64 8.53 -0.44
C PHE A 307 -21.53 8.83 -1.46
N ALA A 308 -20.68 7.85 -1.78
CA ALA A 308 -19.65 8.02 -2.80
C ALA A 308 -20.25 8.23 -4.20
N THR A 309 -21.39 7.59 -4.49
CA THR A 309 -22.08 7.68 -5.78
C THR A 309 -22.89 8.95 -5.97
N GLU A 310 -23.48 9.52 -4.91
CA GLU A 310 -24.25 10.78 -5.00
C GLU A 310 -23.37 12.01 -5.19
N THR A 311 -22.18 12.04 -4.54
CA THR A 311 -21.24 13.15 -4.69
C THR A 311 -20.65 13.21 -6.10
N GLN A 312 -20.50 12.05 -6.75
CA GLN A 312 -20.00 11.96 -8.12
C GLN A 312 -21.05 12.40 -9.13
N ARG A 313 -22.33 12.04 -8.94
CA ARG A 313 -23.46 12.50 -9.79
C ARG A 313 -23.65 14.01 -9.74
N ARG A 314 -23.35 14.65 -8.60
CA ARG A 314 -23.41 16.11 -8.48
C ARG A 314 -22.23 16.82 -9.15
N LYS A 315 -21.07 16.17 -9.27
CA LYS A 315 -19.90 16.73 -9.98
C LYS A 315 -19.93 16.46 -11.50
N GLU A 316 -20.69 15.45 -11.94
CA GLU A 316 -20.86 15.12 -13.35
C GLU A 316 -22.15 15.75 -13.96
N GLY A 317 -22.96 16.40 -13.15
CA GLY A 317 -24.21 17.06 -13.52
C GLY A 317 -24.20 18.59 -13.45
N GLU A 318 -23.06 19.18 -13.18
CA GLU A 318 -22.73 20.60 -13.35
C GLU A 318 -21.60 20.74 -14.38
#